data_c2345278a6322c2c73b22662fbb5a136
#
_entry.id   c2345278a6322c2c73b22662fbb5a136
#
_cell.length_a   1.000
_cell.length_b   1.000
_cell.length_c   1.000
_cell.angle_alpha   90.00
_cell.angle_beta   90.00
_cell.angle_gamma   90.00
#
_symmetry.space_group_name_H-M   'P 1'
#
loop_
_entity.id
_entity.type
_entity.pdbx_description
1 polymer ?
#
loop_
_entity_poly.entity_id
_entity_poly.type
_entity_poly.pdbx_seq_one_letter_code
_entity_poly.pdbx_strand_id
1 'polypeptide(L)'
;MISKIEALMAEVETLTANSAEELEALRIKYLSKKGAINDLMADFRNVPAEQKKEVGMRLNALKTRATERIAELKEAFETNDSGAAEMDLTRTAYPIELGTRHPLSIVKNEIIDIFARMGFALADGPEVEDDWHVFSSMNFAEDHPARDMQDTFFIEAHPDIILRTHTSSVQSRVMETSQPPIRIISPGRVYRNEAISYRAHCFFHQVEALYVDKNVSFTDLKQALLLFAKEMFGEDTKIRLRPSYFPFTEPSAEMDISCNICGGKGCPFCKGTGWVEILGCGMVDPNVLEANGIDSKVYSGYALGMGIERITNLKYQVKDLRMFSENDVRFLKEFEAAN
;
A
#
# COMPACT_ATOMS: atom_id res chain seq x y z
N MET A 1 9.60 -75.73 -31.36
CA MET A 1 10.06 -74.30 -31.46
C MET A 1 8.93 -73.33 -31.20
N ILE A 2 7.74 -73.48 -31.79
CA ILE A 2 6.57 -72.63 -31.60
C ILE A 2 6.25 -72.40 -30.11
N SER A 3 6.17 -73.48 -29.31
CA SER A 3 5.90 -73.37 -27.87
C SER A 3 6.92 -72.56 -27.06
N LYS A 4 8.20 -72.56 -27.50
CA LYS A 4 9.23 -71.67 -26.88
C LYS A 4 9.07 -70.20 -27.24
N ILE A 5 8.61 -69.93 -28.49
CA ILE A 5 8.33 -68.59 -28.94
C ILE A 5 7.11 -67.98 -28.17
N GLU A 6 6.06 -68.82 -28.00
CA GLU A 6 4.86 -68.46 -27.25
C GLU A 6 5.15 -68.25 -25.77
N ALA A 7 5.97 -69.07 -25.15
CA ALA A 7 6.39 -68.85 -23.76
C ALA A 7 7.20 -67.56 -23.58
N LEU A 8 8.14 -67.29 -24.49
CA LEU A 8 8.91 -66.05 -24.46
C LEU A 8 8.05 -64.83 -24.78
N MET A 9 7.04 -64.94 -25.63
CA MET A 9 6.08 -63.85 -25.91
C MET A 9 5.28 -63.51 -24.64
N ALA A 10 4.78 -64.48 -23.91
CA ALA A 10 4.07 -64.32 -22.66
C ALA A 10 4.99 -63.66 -21.58
N GLU A 11 6.25 -64.08 -21.54
CA GLU A 11 7.23 -63.48 -20.62
C GLU A 11 7.50 -61.98 -20.97
N VAL A 12 7.65 -61.67 -22.26
CA VAL A 12 7.84 -60.27 -22.73
C VAL A 12 6.65 -59.40 -22.40
N GLU A 13 5.43 -59.88 -22.48
CA GLU A 13 4.22 -59.10 -22.14
C GLU A 13 4.17 -58.70 -20.64
N THR A 14 4.71 -59.53 -19.76
CA THR A 14 4.71 -59.31 -18.31
C THR A 14 5.95 -58.58 -17.78
N LEU A 15 6.85 -58.11 -18.66
CA LEU A 15 8.06 -57.40 -18.24
C LEU A 15 7.74 -56.11 -17.51
N THR A 16 8.37 -55.94 -16.37
CA THR A 16 8.40 -54.72 -15.58
C THR A 16 9.83 -54.37 -15.20
N ALA A 17 10.15 -53.10 -15.08
CA ALA A 17 11.43 -52.63 -14.59
C ALA A 17 11.21 -51.54 -13.57
N ASN A 18 11.95 -51.56 -12.47
CA ASN A 18 11.85 -50.55 -11.40
C ASN A 18 13.07 -49.63 -11.34
N SER A 19 14.08 -49.90 -12.18
CA SER A 19 15.27 -49.06 -12.32
C SER A 19 15.82 -49.06 -13.74
N ALA A 20 16.63 -48.03 -14.08
CA ALA A 20 17.30 -47.98 -15.38
C ALA A 20 18.27 -49.15 -15.58
N GLU A 21 18.88 -49.65 -14.51
CA GLU A 21 19.77 -50.78 -14.53
C GLU A 21 19.02 -52.10 -14.84
N GLU A 22 17.83 -52.28 -14.24
CA GLU A 22 16.94 -53.41 -14.56
C GLU A 22 16.46 -53.35 -16.01
N LEU A 23 16.11 -52.20 -16.52
CA LEU A 23 15.69 -52.00 -17.91
C LEU A 23 16.81 -52.42 -18.88
N GLU A 24 18.05 -51.98 -18.60
CA GLU A 24 19.21 -52.34 -19.43
C GLU A 24 19.52 -53.87 -19.35
N ALA A 25 19.37 -54.45 -18.16
CA ALA A 25 19.53 -55.93 -18.00
C ALA A 25 18.47 -56.69 -18.81
N LEU A 26 17.22 -56.26 -18.86
CA LEU A 26 16.16 -56.82 -19.70
C LEU A 26 16.46 -56.67 -21.18
N ARG A 27 16.97 -55.50 -21.62
CA ARG A 27 17.40 -55.26 -22.99
C ARG A 27 18.50 -56.26 -23.42
N ILE A 28 19.50 -56.46 -22.54
CA ILE A 28 20.60 -57.41 -22.77
C ILE A 28 20.08 -58.84 -22.81
N LYS A 29 19.22 -59.23 -21.89
CA LYS A 29 18.64 -60.60 -21.79
C LYS A 29 17.89 -61.02 -23.05
N TYR A 30 17.09 -60.10 -23.65
CA TYR A 30 16.21 -60.43 -24.77
C TYR A 30 16.77 -60.03 -26.14
N LEU A 31 17.37 -58.85 -26.27
CA LEU A 31 17.69 -58.22 -27.56
C LEU A 31 19.18 -58.21 -27.91
N SER A 32 20.08 -58.58 -27.00
CA SER A 32 21.52 -58.59 -27.28
C SER A 32 21.91 -59.73 -28.27
N LYS A 33 23.13 -59.68 -28.81
CA LYS A 33 23.67 -60.69 -29.71
C LYS A 33 23.66 -62.13 -29.11
N LYS A 34 23.72 -62.24 -27.79
CA LYS A 34 23.62 -63.44 -27.01
C LYS A 34 22.31 -63.53 -26.24
N GLY A 35 21.31 -62.81 -26.62
CA GLY A 35 20.00 -62.76 -25.96
C GLY A 35 19.09 -63.90 -26.47
N ALA A 36 18.08 -64.23 -25.65
CA ALA A 36 17.17 -65.34 -25.88
C ALA A 36 16.48 -65.33 -27.26
N ILE A 37 16.19 -64.16 -27.82
CA ILE A 37 15.59 -64.03 -29.15
C ILE A 37 16.57 -64.37 -30.25
N ASN A 38 17.84 -63.99 -30.10
CA ASN A 38 18.88 -64.34 -31.10
C ASN A 38 19.29 -65.77 -31.05
N ASP A 39 19.25 -66.43 -29.89
CA ASP A 39 19.45 -67.88 -29.75
C ASP A 39 18.34 -68.63 -30.50
N LEU A 40 17.08 -68.22 -30.38
CA LEU A 40 15.98 -68.80 -31.16
C LEU A 40 16.11 -68.53 -32.67
N MET A 41 16.69 -67.39 -33.07
CA MET A 41 16.99 -67.06 -34.47
C MET A 41 18.12 -67.95 -35.01
N ALA A 42 19.09 -68.34 -34.20
CA ALA A 42 20.11 -69.30 -34.58
C ALA A 42 19.51 -70.70 -34.77
N ASP A 43 18.64 -71.16 -33.85
CA ASP A 43 17.94 -72.46 -33.93
C ASP A 43 16.94 -72.48 -35.10
N PHE A 44 16.49 -71.39 -35.64
CA PHE A 44 15.57 -71.28 -36.79
C PHE A 44 16.17 -71.96 -38.05
N ARG A 45 17.50 -72.05 -38.16
CA ARG A 45 18.16 -72.74 -39.26
C ARG A 45 17.83 -74.26 -39.35
N ASN A 46 17.51 -74.88 -38.22
CA ASN A 46 17.25 -76.29 -38.07
C ASN A 46 15.75 -76.62 -38.21
N VAL A 47 14.88 -75.70 -38.56
CA VAL A 47 13.41 -75.86 -38.69
C VAL A 47 13.10 -76.51 -40.06
N PRO A 48 12.17 -77.51 -40.14
CA PRO A 48 11.71 -78.12 -41.37
C PRO A 48 11.13 -77.07 -42.34
N ALA A 49 11.32 -77.26 -43.67
CA ALA A 49 10.93 -76.25 -44.69
C ALA A 49 9.42 -75.85 -44.64
N GLU A 50 8.59 -76.81 -44.29
CA GLU A 50 7.12 -76.66 -44.19
C GLU A 50 6.71 -75.66 -43.07
N GLN A 51 7.46 -75.64 -41.97
CA GLN A 51 7.14 -74.76 -40.81
C GLN A 51 7.93 -73.44 -40.79
N LYS A 52 8.93 -73.30 -41.70
CA LYS A 52 9.78 -72.06 -41.69
C LYS A 52 9.01 -70.77 -41.84
N LYS A 53 7.99 -70.76 -42.67
CA LYS A 53 7.21 -69.54 -42.89
C LYS A 53 6.46 -69.07 -41.61
N GLU A 54 5.80 -69.99 -40.91
CA GLU A 54 5.06 -69.77 -39.71
C GLU A 54 5.98 -69.37 -38.53
N VAL A 55 7.02 -70.13 -38.31
CA VAL A 55 8.02 -69.91 -37.26
C VAL A 55 8.73 -68.59 -37.48
N GLY A 56 9.07 -68.27 -38.76
CA GLY A 56 9.68 -66.94 -39.08
C GLY A 56 8.80 -65.70 -38.77
N MET A 57 7.50 -65.83 -39.12
CA MET A 57 6.55 -64.78 -38.77
C MET A 57 6.39 -64.55 -37.25
N ARG A 58 6.24 -65.63 -36.49
CA ARG A 58 6.13 -65.63 -35.04
C ARG A 58 7.40 -65.05 -34.35
N LEU A 59 8.58 -65.43 -34.87
CA LEU A 59 9.86 -64.95 -34.32
C LEU A 59 10.09 -63.54 -34.58
N ASN A 60 9.70 -63.02 -35.77
CA ASN A 60 9.72 -61.54 -36.05
C ASN A 60 8.73 -60.80 -35.16
N ALA A 61 7.51 -61.34 -34.98
CA ALA A 61 6.53 -60.72 -34.08
C ALA A 61 7.05 -60.62 -32.63
N LEU A 62 7.70 -61.70 -32.14
CA LEU A 62 8.32 -61.70 -30.81
C LEU A 62 9.42 -60.64 -30.69
N LYS A 63 10.29 -60.49 -31.71
CA LYS A 63 11.35 -59.49 -31.71
C LYS A 63 10.78 -58.05 -31.70
N THR A 64 9.77 -57.82 -32.55
CA THR A 64 9.10 -56.51 -32.61
C THR A 64 8.48 -56.19 -31.28
N ARG A 65 7.70 -57.11 -30.69
CA ARG A 65 7.02 -56.88 -29.42
C ARG A 65 7.98 -56.68 -28.25
N ALA A 66 9.09 -57.42 -28.20
CA ALA A 66 10.12 -57.22 -27.19
C ALA A 66 10.78 -55.86 -27.29
N THR A 67 11.00 -55.35 -28.53
CA THR A 67 11.56 -54.01 -28.75
C THR A 67 10.59 -52.91 -28.32
N GLU A 68 9.33 -53.06 -28.71
CA GLU A 68 8.26 -52.13 -28.32
C GLU A 68 8.09 -52.08 -26.80
N ARG A 69 8.04 -53.23 -26.13
CA ARG A 69 7.85 -53.31 -24.68
C ARG A 69 9.01 -52.67 -23.92
N ILE A 70 10.23 -52.85 -24.33
CA ILE A 70 11.40 -52.19 -23.73
C ILE A 70 11.36 -50.66 -23.98
N ALA A 71 10.89 -50.25 -25.17
CA ALA A 71 10.71 -48.82 -25.46
C ALA A 71 9.60 -48.18 -24.59
N GLU A 72 8.44 -48.86 -24.44
CA GLU A 72 7.36 -48.44 -23.54
C GLU A 72 7.86 -48.22 -22.09
N LEU A 73 8.61 -49.22 -21.59
CA LEU A 73 9.18 -49.14 -20.24
C LEU A 73 10.20 -47.99 -20.12
N LYS A 74 10.97 -47.72 -21.15
CA LYS A 74 11.92 -46.59 -21.19
C LYS A 74 11.20 -45.22 -21.17
N GLU A 75 10.18 -45.10 -21.98
CA GLU A 75 9.37 -43.86 -22.04
C GLU A 75 8.65 -43.60 -20.72
N ALA A 76 8.13 -44.67 -20.08
CA ALA A 76 7.53 -44.57 -18.75
C ALA A 76 8.55 -44.12 -17.69
N PHE A 77 9.80 -44.47 -17.82
CA PHE A 77 10.89 -44.00 -16.97
C PHE A 77 11.24 -42.54 -17.23
N GLU A 78 11.37 -42.14 -18.50
CA GLU A 78 11.70 -40.77 -18.90
C GLU A 78 10.57 -39.78 -18.51
N THR A 79 9.31 -40.20 -18.56
CA THR A 79 8.18 -39.39 -18.11
C THR A 79 8.09 -39.28 -16.57
N ASN A 80 8.52 -40.29 -15.83
CA ASN A 80 8.59 -40.23 -14.37
C ASN A 80 9.83 -39.43 -13.86
N ASP A 81 10.92 -39.37 -14.64
CA ASP A 81 12.14 -38.62 -14.30
C ASP A 81 12.11 -37.16 -14.79
N SER A 82 11.04 -36.77 -15.49
CA SER A 82 10.67 -35.33 -15.61
C SER A 82 10.15 -34.82 -14.27
N GLY A 83 10.76 -35.26 -13.19
CA GLY A 83 10.54 -34.79 -11.86
C GLY A 83 10.68 -33.28 -11.85
N ALA A 84 9.66 -32.59 -11.37
CA ALA A 84 9.79 -31.21 -10.92
C ALA A 84 11.14 -31.11 -10.22
N ALA A 85 12.05 -30.32 -10.75
CA ALA A 85 13.35 -30.07 -10.13
C ALA A 85 13.07 -29.89 -8.64
N GLU A 86 13.57 -30.79 -7.80
CA GLU A 86 13.35 -30.71 -6.36
C GLU A 86 13.80 -29.32 -5.94
N MET A 87 12.80 -28.45 -5.65
CA MET A 87 13.07 -27.11 -5.21
C MET A 87 13.90 -27.21 -3.94
N ASP A 88 15.15 -26.77 -4.02
CA ASP A 88 16.03 -26.77 -2.85
C ASP A 88 15.50 -25.82 -1.80
N LEU A 89 14.72 -26.34 -0.87
CA LEU A 89 14.12 -25.59 0.25
C LEU A 89 15.16 -25.13 1.27
N THR A 90 16.43 -25.54 1.14
CA THR A 90 17.52 -25.05 2.01
C THR A 90 18.16 -23.78 1.49
N ARG A 91 17.88 -23.36 0.24
CA ARG A 91 18.33 -22.07 -0.27
C ARG A 91 17.69 -20.94 0.55
N THR A 92 18.52 -20.09 1.07
CA THR A 92 18.06 -18.81 1.67
C THR A 92 17.26 -18.05 0.61
N ALA A 93 16.05 -17.61 1.00
CA ALA A 93 15.27 -16.71 0.16
C ALA A 93 16.12 -15.48 -0.19
N TYR A 94 16.06 -15.04 -1.44
CA TYR A 94 16.67 -13.78 -1.84
C TYR A 94 15.98 -12.67 -1.03
N PRO A 95 16.70 -11.86 -0.23
CA PRO A 95 16.06 -10.81 0.54
C PRO A 95 15.47 -9.79 -0.44
N ILE A 96 14.15 -9.74 -0.51
CA ILE A 96 13.45 -8.66 -1.20
C ILE A 96 13.43 -7.51 -0.20
N GLU A 97 14.18 -6.44 -0.49
CA GLU A 97 14.09 -5.21 0.29
C GLU A 97 12.67 -4.64 0.11
N LEU A 98 11.90 -4.65 1.18
CA LEU A 98 10.60 -3.98 1.21
C LEU A 98 10.86 -2.47 1.32
N GLY A 99 10.19 -1.69 0.45
CA GLY A 99 10.21 -0.24 0.59
C GLY A 99 9.45 0.21 1.85
N THR A 100 9.68 1.46 2.26
CA THR A 100 9.00 2.10 3.38
C THR A 100 7.93 3.06 2.90
N ARG A 101 6.91 3.30 3.74
CA ARG A 101 5.98 4.41 3.51
C ARG A 101 6.64 5.71 3.95
N HIS A 102 6.39 6.78 3.21
CA HIS A 102 6.85 8.11 3.60
C HIS A 102 6.23 8.51 4.96
N PRO A 103 6.99 9.09 5.92
CA PRO A 103 6.49 9.39 7.27
C PRO A 103 5.27 10.33 7.27
N LEU A 104 5.18 11.29 6.35
CA LEU A 104 3.98 12.12 6.19
C LEU A 104 2.76 11.31 5.78
N SER A 105 2.93 10.27 4.94
CA SER A 105 1.84 9.39 4.55
C SER A 105 1.36 8.52 5.71
N ILE A 106 2.28 8.04 6.55
CA ILE A 106 1.95 7.27 7.75
C ILE A 106 1.11 8.13 8.69
N VAL A 107 1.59 9.33 9.03
CA VAL A 107 0.88 10.24 9.94
C VAL A 107 -0.45 10.73 9.35
N LYS A 108 -0.49 11.05 8.05
CA LYS A 108 -1.74 11.40 7.36
C LYS A 108 -2.80 10.32 7.49
N ASN A 109 -2.44 9.08 7.22
CA ASN A 109 -3.38 7.95 7.31
C ASN A 109 -3.85 7.74 8.75
N GLU A 110 -2.97 7.84 9.75
CA GLU A 110 -3.34 7.77 11.15
C GLU A 110 -4.33 8.87 11.56
N ILE A 111 -4.12 10.12 11.11
CA ILE A 111 -5.07 11.22 11.33
C ILE A 111 -6.42 10.88 10.68
N ILE A 112 -6.42 10.40 9.42
CA ILE A 112 -7.63 10.01 8.71
C ILE A 112 -8.38 8.92 9.49
N ASP A 113 -7.69 7.89 9.97
CA ASP A 113 -8.29 6.78 10.72
C ASP A 113 -8.90 7.24 12.05
N ILE A 114 -8.23 8.16 12.77
CA ILE A 114 -8.77 8.74 14.00
C ILE A 114 -10.09 9.47 13.71
N PHE A 115 -10.12 10.38 12.73
CA PHE A 115 -11.32 11.12 12.38
C PHE A 115 -12.42 10.24 11.76
N ALA A 116 -12.06 9.21 11.00
CA ALA A 116 -13.03 8.24 10.48
C ALA A 116 -13.78 7.51 11.62
N ARG A 117 -13.06 7.12 12.69
CA ARG A 117 -13.69 6.55 13.90
C ARG A 117 -14.59 7.55 14.64
N MET A 118 -14.35 8.85 14.47
CA MET A 118 -15.21 9.93 14.97
C MET A 118 -16.40 10.23 14.04
N GLY A 119 -16.53 9.52 12.91
CA GLY A 119 -17.61 9.65 11.94
C GLY A 119 -17.40 10.75 10.89
N PHE A 120 -16.17 11.19 10.67
CA PHE A 120 -15.84 12.11 9.58
C PHE A 120 -15.62 11.37 8.27
N ALA A 121 -16.16 11.92 7.20
CA ALA A 121 -15.91 11.45 5.83
C ALA A 121 -14.71 12.20 5.21
N LEU A 122 -13.99 11.51 4.33
CA LEU A 122 -12.90 12.12 3.57
C LEU A 122 -13.48 12.96 2.43
N ALA A 123 -13.05 14.21 2.31
CA ALA A 123 -13.33 15.11 1.19
C ALA A 123 -12.03 15.54 0.51
N ASP A 124 -12.03 15.62 -0.81
CA ASP A 124 -10.91 16.06 -1.63
C ASP A 124 -11.31 17.22 -2.52
N GLY A 125 -10.33 17.99 -2.98
CA GLY A 125 -10.52 19.14 -3.87
C GLY A 125 -9.24 19.55 -4.59
N PRO A 126 -9.34 20.41 -5.60
CA PRO A 126 -8.21 20.81 -6.44
C PRO A 126 -7.16 21.61 -5.64
N GLU A 127 -5.90 21.51 -6.07
CA GLU A 127 -4.78 22.32 -5.56
C GLU A 127 -4.75 23.71 -6.20
N VAL A 128 -5.23 23.81 -7.43
CA VAL A 128 -5.41 25.07 -8.18
C VAL A 128 -6.83 25.54 -7.98
N GLU A 129 -6.98 26.71 -7.39
CA GLU A 129 -8.26 27.24 -6.93
C GLU A 129 -8.47 28.69 -7.38
N ASP A 130 -9.71 29.12 -7.34
CA ASP A 130 -10.07 30.53 -7.51
C ASP A 130 -10.05 31.28 -6.17
N ASP A 131 -10.05 32.60 -6.23
CA ASP A 131 -10.09 33.49 -5.05
C ASP A 131 -11.32 33.24 -4.18
N TRP A 132 -12.48 32.93 -4.79
CA TRP A 132 -13.72 32.73 -4.06
C TRP A 132 -13.59 31.61 -3.02
N HIS A 133 -13.16 30.43 -3.44
CA HIS A 133 -13.08 29.26 -2.55
C HIS A 133 -11.94 29.36 -1.54
N VAL A 134 -10.85 30.08 -1.85
CA VAL A 134 -9.73 30.20 -0.91
C VAL A 134 -9.95 31.33 0.08
N PHE A 135 -10.48 32.46 -0.36
CA PHE A 135 -10.51 33.67 0.47
C PHE A 135 -11.92 34.23 0.70
N SER A 136 -12.66 34.55 -0.35
CA SER A 136 -13.91 35.31 -0.21
C SER A 136 -14.98 34.52 0.54
N SER A 137 -15.20 33.24 0.23
CA SER A 137 -16.14 32.37 0.94
C SER A 137 -15.73 32.05 2.37
N MET A 138 -14.43 32.23 2.67
CA MET A 138 -13.83 32.03 3.99
C MET A 138 -13.72 33.31 4.82
N ASN A 139 -14.49 34.33 4.49
CA ASN A 139 -14.57 35.62 5.23
C ASN A 139 -13.25 36.42 5.29
N PHE A 140 -12.35 36.21 4.33
CA PHE A 140 -11.18 37.08 4.20
C PHE A 140 -11.56 38.44 3.59
N ALA A 141 -11.16 39.50 4.21
CA ALA A 141 -11.32 40.83 3.65
C ALA A 141 -10.55 41.02 2.33
N GLU A 142 -11.01 41.92 1.46
CA GLU A 142 -10.35 42.17 0.16
C GLU A 142 -8.90 42.63 0.30
N ASP A 143 -8.59 43.37 1.35
CA ASP A 143 -7.27 43.93 1.68
C ASP A 143 -6.46 43.05 2.66
N HIS A 144 -6.91 41.81 2.91
CA HIS A 144 -6.23 40.92 3.85
C HIS A 144 -4.82 40.55 3.34
N PRO A 145 -3.76 40.65 4.18
CA PRO A 145 -2.37 40.39 3.76
C PRO A 145 -2.15 38.98 3.11
N ALA A 146 -2.88 37.99 3.54
CA ALA A 146 -2.76 36.63 2.94
C ALA A 146 -3.13 36.58 1.46
N ARG A 147 -3.85 37.58 0.93
CA ARG A 147 -4.14 37.72 -0.51
C ARG A 147 -2.99 38.33 -1.31
N ASP A 148 -1.93 38.81 -0.63
CA ASP A 148 -0.79 39.45 -1.31
C ASP A 148 0.04 38.38 -2.04
N MET A 149 0.59 38.75 -3.18
CA MET A 149 1.54 37.94 -3.97
C MET A 149 2.82 37.58 -3.19
N GLN A 150 3.09 38.25 -2.07
CA GLN A 150 4.20 37.91 -1.19
C GLN A 150 3.94 36.60 -0.41
N ASP A 151 2.67 36.30 -0.13
CA ASP A 151 2.28 35.14 0.67
C ASP A 151 1.59 34.03 -0.16
N THR A 152 1.07 34.36 -1.34
CA THR A 152 0.29 33.47 -2.20
C THR A 152 0.93 33.28 -3.59
N PHE A 153 0.92 32.08 -4.12
CA PHE A 153 1.32 31.81 -5.50
C PHE A 153 0.14 31.96 -6.46
N PHE A 154 0.21 32.98 -7.32
CA PHE A 154 -0.73 33.19 -8.42
C PHE A 154 -0.30 32.45 -9.66
N ILE A 155 -1.23 31.74 -10.29
CA ILE A 155 -1.06 31.09 -11.60
C ILE A 155 -1.54 32.05 -12.69
N GLU A 156 -2.65 32.73 -12.45
CA GLU A 156 -3.24 33.71 -13.33
C GLU A 156 -3.82 34.88 -12.49
N ALA A 157 -3.71 36.09 -13.00
CA ALA A 157 -4.36 37.26 -12.43
C ALA A 157 -5.46 37.70 -13.40
N HIS A 158 -6.68 37.93 -12.85
CA HIS A 158 -7.88 38.36 -13.59
C HIS A 158 -8.45 37.34 -14.61
N PRO A 159 -9.18 36.24 -14.15
CA PRO A 159 -9.55 35.98 -12.76
C PRO A 159 -8.36 35.48 -11.94
N ASP A 160 -8.36 35.74 -10.64
CA ASP A 160 -7.31 35.26 -9.75
C ASP A 160 -7.40 33.76 -9.55
N ILE A 161 -6.49 33.05 -10.20
CA ILE A 161 -6.30 31.62 -10.05
C ILE A 161 -4.99 31.40 -9.28
N ILE A 162 -5.09 30.68 -8.18
CA ILE A 162 -4.01 30.56 -7.19
C ILE A 162 -3.74 29.11 -6.82
N LEU A 163 -2.58 28.84 -6.24
CA LEU A 163 -2.35 27.61 -5.48
C LEU A 163 -2.94 27.80 -4.09
N ARG A 164 -3.81 26.88 -3.66
CA ARG A 164 -4.50 27.00 -2.36
C ARG A 164 -3.52 27.11 -1.20
N THR A 165 -3.77 28.08 -0.32
CA THR A 165 -2.93 28.36 0.86
C THR A 165 -3.33 27.54 2.09
N HIS A 166 -4.50 26.90 2.04
CA HIS A 166 -5.07 26.00 3.05
C HIS A 166 -6.09 25.06 2.38
N THR A 167 -6.51 24.01 3.09
CA THR A 167 -7.49 23.07 2.56
C THR A 167 -8.94 23.47 2.88
N SER A 168 -9.18 24.64 3.46
CA SER A 168 -10.52 25.20 3.72
C SER A 168 -11.32 25.41 2.42
N SER A 169 -10.67 25.57 1.28
CA SER A 169 -11.33 25.62 -0.04
C SER A 169 -12.19 24.38 -0.31
N VAL A 170 -11.76 23.20 0.17
CA VAL A 170 -12.55 21.97 0.09
C VAL A 170 -13.80 22.06 0.96
N GLN A 171 -13.70 22.70 2.14
CA GLN A 171 -14.85 22.92 3.02
C GLN A 171 -15.90 23.82 2.33
N SER A 172 -15.48 24.89 1.66
CA SER A 172 -16.35 25.75 0.86
C SER A 172 -17.09 24.95 -0.22
N ARG A 173 -16.37 24.19 -1.03
CA ARG A 173 -16.94 23.35 -2.09
C ARG A 173 -17.95 22.33 -1.57
N VAL A 174 -17.70 21.74 -0.41
CA VAL A 174 -18.64 20.81 0.21
C VAL A 174 -19.88 21.54 0.72
N MET A 175 -19.71 22.70 1.38
CA MET A 175 -20.85 23.50 1.86
C MET A 175 -21.75 24.01 0.74
N GLU A 176 -21.21 24.38 -0.43
CA GLU A 176 -21.99 24.78 -1.60
C GLU A 176 -22.83 23.66 -2.18
N THR A 177 -22.37 22.40 -2.06
CA THR A 177 -22.99 21.24 -2.72
C THR A 177 -23.76 20.32 -1.78
N SER A 178 -23.63 20.53 -0.47
CA SER A 178 -24.23 19.65 0.55
C SER A 178 -24.97 20.44 1.62
N GLN A 179 -26.00 19.84 2.19
CA GLN A 179 -26.73 20.40 3.33
C GLN A 179 -26.27 19.73 4.64
N PRO A 180 -26.27 20.46 5.76
CA PRO A 180 -26.00 19.86 7.07
C PRO A 180 -26.96 18.69 7.39
N PRO A 181 -26.47 17.63 8.10
CA PRO A 181 -25.19 17.59 8.80
C PRO A 181 -24.00 17.34 7.86
N ILE A 182 -22.96 18.18 7.97
CA ILE A 182 -21.69 18.04 7.27
C ILE A 182 -20.62 17.65 8.29
N ARG A 183 -19.89 16.57 8.02
CA ARG A 183 -18.80 16.11 8.88
C ARG A 183 -17.70 15.54 7.99
N ILE A 184 -16.68 16.33 7.71
CA ILE A 184 -15.62 16.01 6.76
C ILE A 184 -14.24 16.32 7.29
N ILE A 185 -13.24 15.60 6.76
CA ILE A 185 -11.82 15.98 6.80
C ILE A 185 -11.30 16.13 5.38
N SER A 186 -10.42 17.11 5.20
CA SER A 186 -9.79 17.43 3.93
C SER A 186 -8.26 17.44 4.06
N PRO A 187 -7.58 16.29 3.89
CA PRO A 187 -6.14 16.26 3.80
C PRO A 187 -5.67 16.72 2.42
N GLY A 188 -4.64 17.54 2.36
CA GLY A 188 -4.12 17.99 1.08
C GLY A 188 -2.83 18.79 1.19
N ARG A 189 -2.17 18.96 0.05
CA ARG A 189 -1.04 19.85 -0.09
C ARG A 189 -1.52 21.28 -0.20
N VAL A 190 -0.78 22.19 0.42
CA VAL A 190 -1.04 23.63 0.40
C VAL A 190 0.26 24.39 0.12
N TYR A 191 0.15 25.62 -0.30
CA TYR A 191 1.26 26.38 -0.84
C TYR A 191 1.30 27.78 -0.21
N ARG A 192 2.49 28.21 0.18
CA ARG A 192 2.74 29.58 0.68
C ARG A 192 4.06 30.08 0.13
N ASN A 193 4.08 31.31 -0.30
CA ASN A 193 5.28 31.91 -0.86
C ASN A 193 6.30 32.27 0.25
N GLU A 194 6.79 31.25 0.94
CA GLU A 194 7.75 31.38 2.03
C GLU A 194 9.14 30.89 1.60
N ALA A 195 10.18 31.52 2.15
CA ALA A 195 11.56 31.05 1.94
C ALA A 195 11.79 29.69 2.60
N ILE A 196 12.34 28.75 1.83
CA ILE A 196 12.62 27.39 2.31
C ILE A 196 13.69 27.43 3.40
N SER A 197 13.38 26.83 4.55
CA SER A 197 14.25 26.72 5.71
C SER A 197 13.99 25.41 6.47
N TYR A 198 14.74 25.16 7.53
CA TYR A 198 14.47 24.00 8.39
C TYR A 198 13.12 24.06 9.13
N ARG A 199 12.41 25.20 9.10
CA ARG A 199 11.12 25.43 9.77
C ARG A 199 9.97 25.76 8.84
N ALA A 200 10.24 26.17 7.60
CA ALA A 200 9.26 26.59 6.61
C ALA A 200 9.59 26.02 5.25
N HIS A 201 8.57 25.74 4.46
CA HIS A 201 8.70 25.31 3.08
C HIS A 201 7.61 25.96 2.22
N CYS A 202 7.88 26.15 0.94
CA CYS A 202 6.90 26.77 0.02
C CYS A 202 5.67 25.88 -0.26
N PHE A 203 5.70 24.62 0.12
CA PHE A 203 4.54 23.76 0.22
C PHE A 203 4.63 22.88 1.48
N PHE A 204 3.48 22.50 2.01
CA PHE A 204 3.36 21.55 3.11
C PHE A 204 1.99 20.86 3.04
N HIS A 205 1.70 19.96 3.96
CA HIS A 205 0.46 19.21 3.96
C HIS A 205 -0.37 19.58 5.19
N GLN A 206 -1.66 19.84 4.97
CA GLN A 206 -2.64 20.08 6.02
C GLN A 206 -3.69 18.97 6.06
N VAL A 207 -4.28 18.79 7.22
CA VAL A 207 -5.59 18.17 7.39
C VAL A 207 -6.47 19.17 8.08
N GLU A 208 -7.59 19.51 7.47
CA GLU A 208 -8.62 20.31 8.10
C GLU A 208 -9.89 19.49 8.30
N ALA A 209 -10.60 19.75 9.38
CA ALA A 209 -11.89 19.14 9.66
C ALA A 209 -12.96 20.21 9.79
N LEU A 210 -14.16 19.90 9.29
CA LEU A 210 -15.37 20.70 9.40
C LEU A 210 -16.50 19.83 9.92
N TYR A 211 -17.17 20.30 10.96
CA TYR A 211 -18.44 19.76 11.41
C TYR A 211 -19.50 20.87 11.51
N VAL A 212 -20.59 20.72 10.76
CA VAL A 212 -21.73 21.64 10.76
C VAL A 212 -23.01 20.84 11.01
N ASP A 213 -23.74 21.21 12.04
CA ASP A 213 -25.04 20.61 12.37
C ASP A 213 -25.85 21.60 13.25
N LYS A 214 -27.03 21.19 13.70
CA LYS A 214 -27.81 21.97 14.68
C LYS A 214 -27.17 21.90 16.06
N ASN A 215 -27.11 23.04 16.73
CA ASN A 215 -26.64 23.18 18.11
C ASN A 215 -25.21 22.69 18.38
N VAL A 216 -24.33 22.74 17.38
CA VAL A 216 -22.91 22.46 17.59
C VAL A 216 -22.28 23.55 18.45
N SER A 217 -21.50 23.15 19.44
CA SER A 217 -20.94 24.04 20.46
C SER A 217 -19.40 23.97 20.53
N PHE A 218 -18.80 24.95 21.18
CA PHE A 218 -17.37 24.96 21.48
C PHE A 218 -16.96 23.77 22.38
N THR A 219 -17.90 23.23 23.16
CA THR A 219 -17.67 22.02 23.97
C THR A 219 -17.48 20.80 23.08
N ASP A 220 -18.24 20.69 21.99
CA ASP A 220 -18.10 19.59 21.01
C ASP A 220 -16.73 19.64 20.33
N LEU A 221 -16.30 20.86 19.91
CA LEU A 221 -14.94 21.08 19.41
C LEU A 221 -13.90 20.61 20.43
N LYS A 222 -14.00 21.05 21.69
CA LYS A 222 -13.04 20.69 22.73
C LYS A 222 -12.97 19.18 22.99
N GLN A 223 -14.09 18.47 22.92
CA GLN A 223 -14.13 17.02 23.05
C GLN A 223 -13.45 16.32 21.87
N ALA A 224 -13.74 16.77 20.65
CA ALA A 224 -13.09 16.25 19.45
C ALA A 224 -11.56 16.45 19.49
N LEU A 225 -11.10 17.62 19.90
CA LEU A 225 -9.69 17.95 20.06
C LEU A 225 -9.00 17.09 21.13
N LEU A 226 -9.66 16.87 22.26
CA LEU A 226 -9.12 16.03 23.34
C LEU A 226 -9.01 14.57 22.90
N LEU A 227 -10.03 14.05 22.23
CA LEU A 227 -10.02 12.68 21.71
C LEU A 227 -8.89 12.51 20.67
N PHE A 228 -8.79 13.44 19.71
CA PHE A 228 -7.70 13.43 18.73
C PHE A 228 -6.32 13.45 19.41
N ALA A 229 -6.12 14.34 20.38
CA ALA A 229 -4.82 14.45 21.06
C ALA A 229 -4.43 13.18 21.80
N LYS A 230 -5.37 12.52 22.45
CA LYS A 230 -5.14 11.25 23.15
C LYS A 230 -4.86 10.09 22.21
N GLU A 231 -5.63 9.94 21.16
CA GLU A 231 -5.43 8.91 20.15
C GLU A 231 -4.09 9.05 19.43
N MET A 232 -3.67 10.29 19.11
CA MET A 232 -2.46 10.57 18.35
C MET A 232 -1.18 10.53 19.20
N PHE A 233 -1.24 10.99 20.45
CA PHE A 233 -0.06 11.23 21.30
C PHE A 233 -0.09 10.45 22.62
N GLY A 234 -1.15 9.69 22.90
CA GLY A 234 -1.31 8.86 24.09
C GLY A 234 -2.25 9.45 25.14
N GLU A 235 -2.80 8.58 25.98
CA GLU A 235 -3.86 8.87 26.96
C GLU A 235 -3.52 9.97 27.99
N ASP A 236 -2.23 10.13 28.32
CA ASP A 236 -1.77 11.13 29.28
C ASP A 236 -1.66 12.55 28.69
N THR A 237 -1.93 12.70 27.39
CA THR A 237 -1.83 13.98 26.69
C THR A 237 -2.85 14.97 27.20
N LYS A 238 -2.37 16.15 27.60
CA LYS A 238 -3.21 17.29 28.00
C LYS A 238 -3.27 18.30 26.89
N ILE A 239 -4.43 18.94 26.74
CA ILE A 239 -4.62 20.02 25.78
C ILE A 239 -4.78 21.37 26.52
N ARG A 240 -4.38 22.43 25.85
CA ARG A 240 -4.60 23.81 26.26
C ARG A 240 -5.04 24.61 25.03
N LEU A 241 -6.16 25.32 25.17
CA LEU A 241 -6.64 26.24 24.14
C LEU A 241 -6.24 27.67 24.52
N ARG A 242 -5.63 28.36 23.58
CA ARG A 242 -5.26 29.79 23.69
C ARG A 242 -6.13 30.60 22.71
N PRO A 243 -6.75 31.68 23.13
CA PRO A 243 -7.45 32.60 22.19
C PRO A 243 -6.55 33.01 21.03
N SER A 244 -7.09 32.98 19.82
CA SER A 244 -6.43 33.41 18.60
C SER A 244 -7.45 34.09 17.67
N TYR A 245 -7.04 34.50 16.49
CA TYR A 245 -7.90 35.03 15.47
C TYR A 245 -7.67 34.38 14.14
N PHE A 246 -8.78 33.92 13.52
CA PHE A 246 -8.81 33.50 12.13
C PHE A 246 -10.04 34.09 11.45
N PRO A 247 -9.96 34.54 10.17
CA PRO A 247 -11.09 35.19 9.49
C PRO A 247 -12.35 34.29 9.41
N PHE A 248 -12.17 32.99 9.36
CA PHE A 248 -13.24 32.00 9.12
C PHE A 248 -13.81 31.39 10.40
N THR A 249 -13.32 31.75 11.59
CA THR A 249 -13.82 31.24 12.87
C THR A 249 -13.96 32.29 13.94
N GLU A 250 -15.05 32.22 14.76
CA GLU A 250 -15.29 33.11 15.92
C GLU A 250 -16.17 32.33 16.94
N PRO A 251 -15.71 32.07 18.17
CA PRO A 251 -14.35 32.30 18.68
C PRO A 251 -13.31 31.35 18.08
N SER A 252 -12.09 31.88 17.96
CA SER A 252 -10.93 31.15 17.44
C SER A 252 -9.97 30.80 18.57
N ALA A 253 -9.26 29.69 18.42
CA ALA A 253 -8.23 29.28 19.35
C ALA A 253 -7.09 28.51 18.65
N GLU A 254 -5.92 28.58 19.23
CA GLU A 254 -4.82 27.66 18.95
C GLU A 254 -4.77 26.57 20.02
N MET A 255 -4.56 25.33 19.61
CA MET A 255 -4.43 24.22 20.52
C MET A 255 -2.98 23.80 20.71
N ASP A 256 -2.55 23.83 21.98
CA ASP A 256 -1.29 23.25 22.43
C ASP A 256 -1.55 21.88 23.09
N ILE A 257 -0.59 20.97 22.92
CA ILE A 257 -0.50 19.74 23.70
C ILE A 257 0.65 19.81 24.72
N SER A 258 0.53 19.06 25.83
CA SER A 258 1.68 18.84 26.70
C SER A 258 2.80 18.18 25.91
N CYS A 259 4.02 18.72 26.00
CA CYS A 259 5.14 18.21 25.24
C CYS A 259 5.44 16.74 25.59
N ASN A 260 5.20 15.83 24.66
CA ASN A 260 5.44 14.39 24.83
C ASN A 260 6.92 14.03 24.99
N ILE A 261 7.84 14.87 24.48
CA ILE A 261 9.29 14.64 24.56
C ILE A 261 9.80 14.81 25.98
N CYS A 262 9.30 15.82 26.72
CA CYS A 262 9.76 16.11 28.09
C CYS A 262 8.69 15.89 29.17
N GLY A 263 7.54 15.34 28.80
CA GLY A 263 6.43 15.14 29.74
C GLY A 263 5.92 16.44 30.36
N GLY A 264 5.97 17.56 29.62
CA GLY A 264 5.54 18.87 30.10
C GLY A 264 6.54 19.63 31.00
N LYS A 265 7.74 19.09 31.22
CA LYS A 265 8.75 19.71 32.12
C LYS A 265 9.51 20.88 31.51
N GLY A 266 9.46 21.04 30.20
CA GLY A 266 10.24 22.00 29.44
C GLY A 266 11.52 21.40 28.85
N CYS A 267 11.75 21.56 27.56
CA CYS A 267 12.95 21.13 26.83
C CYS A 267 13.25 22.09 25.67
N PRO A 268 14.40 21.95 24.98
CA PRO A 268 14.73 22.80 23.83
C PRO A 268 13.68 22.77 22.70
N PHE A 269 13.01 21.64 22.51
CA PHE A 269 11.98 21.48 21.51
C PHE A 269 10.75 22.36 21.80
N CYS A 270 10.21 22.30 23.00
CA CYS A 270 9.11 23.14 23.46
C CYS A 270 9.57 24.53 23.97
N LYS A 271 10.84 24.90 23.76
CA LYS A 271 11.44 26.18 24.20
C LYS A 271 11.25 26.46 25.71
N GLY A 272 11.33 25.39 26.53
CA GLY A 272 11.18 25.48 27.98
C GLY A 272 9.75 25.62 28.50
N THR A 273 8.75 25.74 27.63
CA THR A 273 7.34 25.99 28.03
C THR A 273 6.58 24.77 28.53
N GLY A 274 7.03 23.55 28.13
CA GLY A 274 6.30 22.31 28.37
C GLY A 274 5.09 22.08 27.46
N TRP A 275 4.81 23.00 26.52
CA TRP A 275 3.68 22.97 25.61
C TRP A 275 4.13 23.13 24.15
N VAL A 276 3.40 22.51 23.24
CA VAL A 276 3.67 22.60 21.80
C VAL A 276 2.35 22.83 21.07
N GLU A 277 2.28 23.91 20.33
CA GLU A 277 1.18 24.20 19.43
C GLU A 277 1.14 23.19 18.29
N ILE A 278 -0.05 22.66 17.98
CA ILE A 278 -0.24 21.67 16.92
C ILE A 278 -1.28 22.04 15.87
N LEU A 279 -2.28 22.87 16.21
CA LEU A 279 -3.34 23.23 15.29
C LEU A 279 -4.05 24.55 15.68
N GLY A 280 -4.70 25.16 14.69
CA GLY A 280 -5.71 26.19 14.87
C GLY A 280 -7.11 25.62 14.81
N CYS A 281 -8.06 26.22 15.53
CA CYS A 281 -9.45 25.76 15.56
C CYS A 281 -10.40 26.89 15.97
N GLY A 282 -11.70 26.68 15.80
CA GLY A 282 -12.72 27.62 16.25
C GLY A 282 -14.12 27.20 15.84
N MET A 283 -15.11 27.99 16.28
CA MET A 283 -16.47 27.88 15.76
C MET A 283 -16.51 28.56 14.40
N VAL A 284 -17.19 27.93 13.44
CA VAL A 284 -17.32 28.51 12.08
C VAL A 284 -18.04 29.85 12.17
N ASP A 285 -17.45 30.87 11.55
CA ASP A 285 -18.06 32.21 11.51
C ASP A 285 -19.40 32.16 10.77
N PRO A 286 -20.48 32.80 11.30
CA PRO A 286 -21.77 32.87 10.62
C PRO A 286 -21.68 33.34 9.17
N ASN A 287 -20.80 34.30 8.86
CA ASN A 287 -20.60 34.81 7.52
C ASN A 287 -20.09 33.73 6.56
N VAL A 288 -19.25 32.80 7.03
CA VAL A 288 -18.77 31.67 6.23
C VAL A 288 -19.93 30.72 5.90
N LEU A 289 -20.80 30.41 6.86
CA LEU A 289 -21.98 29.58 6.62
C LEU A 289 -22.91 30.25 5.58
N GLU A 290 -23.22 31.53 5.76
CA GLU A 290 -24.12 32.27 4.88
C GLU A 290 -23.53 32.46 3.47
N ALA A 291 -22.24 32.74 3.34
CA ALA A 291 -21.55 32.83 2.06
C ALA A 291 -21.63 31.55 1.24
N ASN A 292 -21.69 30.40 1.93
CA ASN A 292 -21.80 29.07 1.32
C ASN A 292 -23.25 28.53 1.32
N GLY A 293 -24.28 29.37 1.55
CA GLY A 293 -25.69 29.01 1.43
C GLY A 293 -26.27 28.20 2.60
N ILE A 294 -25.64 28.23 3.76
CA ILE A 294 -26.08 27.55 4.99
C ILE A 294 -26.65 28.59 5.96
N ASP A 295 -27.91 28.40 6.44
CA ASP A 295 -28.55 29.30 7.39
C ASP A 295 -27.88 29.24 8.77
N SER A 296 -27.13 30.30 9.11
CA SER A 296 -26.39 30.43 10.36
C SER A 296 -27.28 30.57 11.60
N LYS A 297 -28.57 30.86 11.42
CA LYS A 297 -29.57 30.88 12.52
C LYS A 297 -30.05 29.50 12.93
N VAL A 298 -29.91 28.53 12.04
CA VAL A 298 -30.35 27.13 12.23
C VAL A 298 -29.17 26.23 12.57
N TYR A 299 -28.04 26.48 11.91
CA TYR A 299 -26.86 25.63 11.97
C TYR A 299 -25.68 26.38 12.60
N SER A 300 -24.86 25.65 13.28
CA SER A 300 -23.56 26.07 13.79
C SER A 300 -22.52 25.01 13.50
N GLY A 301 -21.25 25.34 13.57
CA GLY A 301 -20.21 24.36 13.28
C GLY A 301 -18.89 24.72 13.95
N TYR A 302 -17.96 23.76 13.90
CA TYR A 302 -16.59 24.02 14.25
C TYR A 302 -15.66 23.55 13.11
N ALA A 303 -14.52 24.20 13.05
CA ALA A 303 -13.43 23.81 12.16
C ALA A 303 -12.11 23.75 12.92
N LEU A 304 -11.20 22.92 12.42
CA LEU A 304 -9.82 22.83 12.91
C LEU A 304 -8.89 22.52 11.75
N GLY A 305 -7.63 22.96 11.85
CA GLY A 305 -6.62 22.74 10.81
C GLY A 305 -5.24 22.51 11.41
N MET A 306 -4.56 21.44 10.95
CA MET A 306 -3.24 21.04 11.41
C MET A 306 -2.28 20.78 10.26
N GLY A 307 -1.00 21.14 10.45
CA GLY A 307 0.07 20.75 9.53
C GLY A 307 0.57 19.35 9.81
N ILE A 308 0.56 18.47 8.79
CA ILE A 308 1.01 17.08 8.94
C ILE A 308 2.49 17.01 9.31
N GLU A 309 3.32 17.87 8.72
CA GLU A 309 4.75 17.96 9.05
C GLU A 309 4.98 18.26 10.51
N ARG A 310 4.15 19.14 11.09
CA ARG A 310 4.24 19.52 12.51
C ARG A 310 3.95 18.36 13.42
N ILE A 311 2.91 17.59 13.13
CA ILE A 311 2.54 16.37 13.85
C ILE A 311 3.63 15.31 13.69
N THR A 312 4.14 15.12 12.46
CA THR A 312 5.21 14.17 12.15
C THR A 312 6.50 14.51 12.88
N ASN A 313 6.87 15.79 12.93
CA ASN A 313 8.04 16.26 13.69
C ASN A 313 7.92 15.93 15.18
N LEU A 314 6.74 16.10 15.75
CA LEU A 314 6.49 15.75 17.15
C LEU A 314 6.57 14.26 17.41
N LYS A 315 5.98 13.46 16.52
CA LYS A 315 5.91 12.01 16.68
C LYS A 315 7.26 11.33 16.50
N TYR A 316 8.00 11.73 15.47
CA TYR A 316 9.27 11.09 15.09
C TYR A 316 10.51 11.94 15.40
N GLN A 317 10.35 13.10 16.06
CA GLN A 317 11.42 14.01 16.45
C GLN A 317 12.30 14.48 15.29
N VAL A 318 11.73 14.60 14.08
CA VAL A 318 12.42 15.17 12.92
C VAL A 318 12.63 16.67 13.15
N LYS A 319 13.85 17.14 12.93
CA LYS A 319 14.25 18.53 13.28
C LYS A 319 14.28 19.47 12.11
N ASP A 320 14.22 18.96 10.90
CA ASP A 320 14.34 19.74 9.65
C ASP A 320 13.25 19.33 8.68
N LEU A 321 12.37 20.27 8.33
CA LEU A 321 11.25 20.05 7.43
C LEU A 321 11.69 19.64 6.02
N ARG A 322 12.88 20.08 5.58
CA ARG A 322 13.39 19.78 4.23
C ARG A 322 13.58 18.29 4.00
N MET A 323 13.87 17.51 5.06
CA MET A 323 14.03 16.06 4.97
C MET A 323 12.81 15.36 4.39
N PHE A 324 11.61 15.92 4.56
CA PHE A 324 10.37 15.37 4.00
C PHE A 324 10.25 15.57 2.47
N SER A 325 11.01 16.48 1.89
CA SER A 325 10.94 16.80 0.46
C SER A 325 12.20 16.43 -0.34
N GLU A 326 13.33 16.14 0.33
CA GLU A 326 14.60 15.83 -0.30
C GLU A 326 14.69 14.39 -0.85
N ASN A 327 13.75 13.53 -0.50
CA ASN A 327 13.69 12.13 -0.94
C ASN A 327 14.98 11.34 -0.66
N ASP A 328 15.65 11.60 0.47
CA ASP A 328 16.85 10.87 0.89
C ASP A 328 16.47 9.46 1.34
N VAL A 329 16.95 8.44 0.62
CA VAL A 329 16.66 7.03 0.92
C VAL A 329 17.12 6.62 2.31
N ARG A 330 18.19 7.22 2.85
CA ARG A 330 18.67 6.92 4.21
C ARG A 330 17.67 7.37 5.25
N PHE A 331 17.10 8.56 5.08
CA PHE A 331 16.03 9.06 5.94
C PHE A 331 14.77 8.20 5.83
N LEU A 332 14.37 7.82 4.61
CA LEU A 332 13.17 6.99 4.42
C LEU A 332 13.32 5.61 5.06
N LYS A 333 14.50 4.99 4.99
CA LYS A 333 14.78 3.69 5.62
C LYS A 333 14.62 3.68 7.15
N GLU A 334 14.74 4.84 7.82
CA GLU A 334 14.50 4.92 9.28
C GLU A 334 13.04 4.60 9.67
N PHE A 335 12.12 4.60 8.71
CA PHE A 335 10.69 4.34 8.93
C PHE A 335 10.25 2.92 8.55
N GLU A 336 11.16 1.98 8.30
CA GLU A 336 10.82 0.58 7.95
C GLU A 336 9.97 -0.12 9.01
N ALA A 337 10.15 0.22 10.27
CA ALA A 337 9.39 -0.34 11.39
C ALA A 337 8.15 0.50 11.77
N ALA A 338 7.91 1.63 11.14
CA ALA A 338 6.80 2.54 11.43
C ALA A 338 5.59 2.22 10.53
N ASN A 339 5.00 1.02 10.72
CA ASN A 339 3.80 0.58 10.00
C ASN A 339 2.57 0.63 10.90
#